data_818dd98b8ea94c312d5ae1c64b1df2b5
#
_entry.id   818dd98b8ea94c312d5ae1c64b1df2b5
#
_cell.length_a   1.000
_cell.length_b   1.000
_cell.length_c   1.000
_cell.angle_alpha   90.00
_cell.angle_beta   90.00
_cell.angle_gamma   90.00
#
_symmetry.space_group_name_H-M   'P 1'
#
loop_
_entity.id
_entity.type
_entity.pdbx_description
1 polymer ?
#
loop_
_entity_poly.entity_id
_entity_poly.type
_entity_poly.pdbx_seq_one_letter_code
_entity_poly.pdbx_strand_id
1 'polypeptide(L)'
;MNLLLDTHFLLWIANGDPRLTAKARKIISAADAVHMSAASLWEISVKVGIGKLAVDVDALAECLDAAGLIELPVTIAHARTLKSLPNHHRDPFDRLLVAQAMTEPMYLLTADAGLAAYGAV
;
A
#
# COMPACT_ATOMS: atom_id res chain seq x y z
N MET A 1 -3.88 -4.76 -15.56
CA MET A 1 -4.43 -4.64 -14.21
C MET A 1 -3.80 -3.47 -13.47
N ASN A 2 -4.56 -2.83 -12.60
CA ASN A 2 -4.06 -1.77 -11.76
C ASN A 2 -3.76 -2.31 -10.36
N LEU A 3 -2.59 -1.97 -9.82
CA LEU A 3 -2.15 -2.42 -8.50
C LEU A 3 -2.17 -1.29 -7.49
N LEU A 4 -2.55 -1.64 -6.26
CA LEU A 4 -2.30 -0.85 -5.06
C LEU A 4 -1.31 -1.64 -4.21
N LEU A 5 -0.19 -1.03 -3.82
CA LEU A 5 0.82 -1.70 -3.01
C LEU A 5 0.54 -1.47 -1.53
N ASP A 6 0.77 -2.49 -0.71
CA ASP A 6 0.73 -2.27 0.73
C ASP A 6 1.96 -1.46 1.20
N THR A 7 1.90 -0.96 2.42
CA THR A 7 2.92 -0.05 2.95
C THR A 7 4.32 -0.68 2.98
N HIS A 8 4.44 -1.97 3.30
CA HIS A 8 5.75 -2.65 3.34
C HIS A 8 6.41 -2.70 1.97
N PHE A 9 5.63 -2.94 0.90
CA PHE A 9 6.17 -2.96 -0.46
C PHE A 9 6.76 -1.62 -0.86
N LEU A 10 6.18 -0.52 -0.42
CA LEU A 10 6.73 0.81 -0.70
C LEU A 10 8.12 0.99 -0.09
N LEU A 11 8.30 0.55 1.14
CA LEU A 11 9.59 0.60 1.82
C LEU A 11 10.60 -0.33 1.17
N TRP A 12 10.18 -1.53 0.78
CA TRP A 12 11.07 -2.51 0.14
C TRP A 12 11.55 -2.07 -1.24
N ILE A 13 10.67 -1.43 -2.02
CA ILE A 13 11.05 -0.88 -3.34
C ILE A 13 12.12 0.20 -3.16
N ALA A 14 11.92 1.12 -2.23
CA ALA A 14 12.85 2.23 -2.01
C ALA A 14 14.22 1.76 -1.52
N ASN A 15 14.26 0.69 -0.70
CA ASN A 15 15.49 0.17 -0.10
C ASN A 15 16.16 -0.95 -0.90
N GLY A 16 15.55 -1.41 -1.98
CA GLY A 16 16.03 -2.60 -2.70
C GLY A 16 16.05 -3.85 -1.81
N ASP A 17 15.06 -3.97 -0.93
CA ASP A 17 15.00 -5.03 0.07
C ASP A 17 14.74 -6.39 -0.58
N PRO A 18 15.50 -7.46 -0.22
CA PRO A 18 15.30 -8.80 -0.79
C PRO A 18 13.95 -9.43 -0.43
N ARG A 19 13.23 -8.91 0.56
CA ARG A 19 11.85 -9.34 0.85
C ARG A 19 10.90 -9.03 -0.30
N LEU A 20 11.25 -8.07 -1.17
CA LEU A 20 10.58 -7.88 -2.44
C LEU A 20 11.02 -8.99 -3.39
N THR A 21 10.23 -10.06 -3.46
CA THR A 21 10.58 -11.26 -4.21
C THR A 21 10.59 -11.05 -5.73
N ALA A 22 11.24 -11.95 -6.47
CA ALA A 22 11.23 -11.93 -7.92
C ALA A 22 9.81 -12.05 -8.49
N LYS A 23 8.95 -12.84 -7.84
CA LYS A 23 7.54 -12.97 -8.22
C LYS A 23 6.79 -11.64 -8.07
N ALA A 24 6.97 -10.95 -6.94
CA ALA A 24 6.35 -9.64 -6.72
C ALA A 24 6.86 -8.60 -7.72
N ARG A 25 8.15 -8.59 -8.02
CA ARG A 25 8.72 -7.69 -9.03
C ARG A 25 8.11 -7.91 -10.41
N LYS A 26 7.88 -9.16 -10.81
CA LYS A 26 7.22 -9.48 -12.08
C LYS A 26 5.80 -8.97 -12.13
N ILE A 27 5.03 -9.14 -11.05
CA ILE A 27 3.66 -8.66 -10.97
C ILE A 27 3.63 -7.13 -11.12
N ILE A 28 4.50 -6.44 -10.41
CA ILE A 28 4.60 -4.97 -10.47
C ILE A 28 4.98 -4.51 -11.86
N SER A 29 5.96 -5.14 -12.49
CA SER A 29 6.43 -4.77 -13.83
C SER A 29 5.39 -5.02 -14.92
N ALA A 30 4.50 -5.99 -14.73
CA ALA A 30 3.47 -6.33 -15.70
C ALA A 30 2.18 -5.51 -15.54
N ALA A 31 2.05 -4.74 -14.47
CA ALA A 31 0.85 -3.95 -14.20
C ALA A 31 0.74 -2.76 -15.16
N ASP A 32 -0.50 -2.40 -15.50
CA ASP A 32 -0.78 -1.21 -16.30
C ASP A 32 -0.47 0.07 -15.53
N ALA A 33 -0.81 0.09 -14.24
CA ALA A 33 -0.49 1.18 -13.35
C ALA A 33 -0.27 0.64 -11.93
N VAL A 34 0.64 1.28 -11.20
CA VAL A 34 0.97 0.92 -9.81
C VAL A 34 0.74 2.15 -8.93
N HIS A 35 -0.06 1.98 -7.89
CA HIS A 35 -0.48 3.08 -7.02
C HIS A 35 0.07 2.91 -5.61
N MET A 36 0.33 4.04 -4.97
CA MET A 36 0.63 4.14 -3.55
C MET A 36 -0.45 4.98 -2.87
N SER A 37 -0.97 4.51 -1.75
CA SER A 37 -1.98 5.27 -1.01
C SER A 37 -1.36 6.40 -0.21
N ALA A 38 -2.01 7.56 -0.20
CA ALA A 38 -1.66 8.62 0.73
C ALA A 38 -1.73 8.14 2.19
N ALA A 39 -2.59 7.17 2.50
CA ALA A 39 -2.68 6.58 3.82
C ALA A 39 -1.41 5.81 4.22
N SER A 40 -0.71 5.18 3.26
CA SER A 40 0.56 4.51 3.51
C SER A 40 1.65 5.48 3.92
N LEU A 41 1.74 6.61 3.24
CA LEU A 41 2.69 7.67 3.58
C LEU A 41 2.35 8.31 4.94
N TRP A 42 1.07 8.42 5.25
CA TRP A 42 0.61 8.86 6.56
C TRP A 42 1.03 7.88 7.65
N GLU A 43 0.79 6.59 7.46
CA GLU A 43 1.22 5.55 8.40
C GLU A 43 2.73 5.62 8.67
N ILE A 44 3.53 5.71 7.60
CA ILE A 44 4.99 5.82 7.71
C ILE A 44 5.38 7.07 8.50
N SER A 45 4.75 8.22 8.20
CA SER A 45 5.02 9.48 8.89
C SER A 45 4.71 9.41 10.39
N VAL A 46 3.59 8.75 10.74
CA VAL A 46 3.23 8.53 12.15
C VAL A 46 4.31 7.68 12.85
N LYS A 47 4.74 6.59 12.23
CA LYS A 47 5.75 5.70 12.80
C LYS A 47 7.12 6.36 12.94
N VAL A 48 7.50 7.19 11.99
CA VAL A 48 8.74 8.00 12.08
C VAL A 48 8.63 8.99 13.25
N GLY A 49 7.49 9.67 13.36
CA GLY A 49 7.27 10.66 14.41
C GLY A 49 7.32 10.11 15.84
N ILE A 50 6.96 8.85 16.03
CA ILE A 50 7.02 8.19 17.34
C ILE A 50 8.26 7.30 17.53
N GLY A 51 9.23 7.38 16.62
CA GLY A 51 10.50 6.68 16.74
C GLY A 51 10.47 5.19 16.42
N LYS A 52 9.38 4.68 15.81
CA LYS A 52 9.27 3.25 15.44
C LYS A 52 9.86 2.92 14.08
N LEU A 53 10.16 3.92 13.27
CA LEU A 53 10.69 3.75 11.93
C LEU A 53 11.70 4.85 11.65
N ALA A 54 12.86 4.48 11.09
CA ALA A 54 13.91 5.43 10.73
C ALA A 54 13.94 5.56 9.20
N VAL A 55 13.14 6.48 8.65
CA VAL A 55 13.01 6.74 7.22
C VAL A 55 12.91 8.25 6.99
N ASP A 56 13.58 8.73 5.94
CA ASP A 56 13.37 10.08 5.42
C ASP A 56 12.12 10.05 4.52
N VAL A 57 11.01 10.56 5.04
CA VAL A 57 9.72 10.51 4.35
C VAL A 57 9.74 11.28 3.03
N ASP A 58 10.40 12.43 3.00
CA ASP A 58 10.49 13.24 1.78
C ASP A 58 11.27 12.51 0.69
N ALA A 59 12.42 11.94 1.04
CA ALA A 59 13.22 11.15 0.11
C ALA A 59 12.47 9.90 -0.38
N LEU A 60 11.72 9.25 0.50
CA LEU A 60 10.88 8.10 0.14
C LEU A 60 9.83 8.51 -0.89
N ALA A 61 9.10 9.58 -0.64
CA ALA A 61 8.06 10.07 -1.54
C ALA A 61 8.62 10.39 -2.93
N GLU A 62 9.76 11.09 -2.98
CA GLU A 62 10.44 11.40 -4.24
C GLU A 62 10.90 10.15 -4.98
N CYS A 63 11.44 9.17 -4.26
CA CYS A 63 11.89 7.89 -4.83
C CYS A 63 10.72 7.13 -5.47
N LEU A 64 9.59 7.05 -4.78
CA LEU A 64 8.42 6.35 -5.29
C LEU A 64 7.79 7.06 -6.49
N ASP A 65 7.74 8.38 -6.48
CA ASP A 65 7.28 9.17 -7.62
C ASP A 65 8.20 8.96 -8.84
N ALA A 66 9.50 9.00 -8.64
CA ALA A 66 10.48 8.77 -9.71
C ALA A 66 10.41 7.34 -10.26
N ALA A 67 9.98 6.37 -9.44
CA ALA A 67 9.77 4.99 -9.87
C ALA A 67 8.46 4.81 -10.66
N GLY A 68 7.66 5.86 -10.80
CA GLY A 68 6.43 5.85 -11.60
C GLY A 68 5.18 5.44 -10.82
N LEU A 69 5.23 5.36 -9.49
CA LEU A 69 4.04 5.09 -8.70
C LEU A 69 3.12 6.31 -8.68
N ILE A 70 1.83 6.03 -8.74
CA ILE A 70 0.79 7.07 -8.80
C ILE A 70 0.16 7.20 -7.42
N GLU A 71 0.06 8.42 -6.92
CA GLU A 71 -0.62 8.68 -5.65
C GLU A 71 -2.10 8.37 -5.74
N LEU A 72 -2.63 7.62 -4.76
CA LEU A 72 -4.05 7.39 -4.57
C LEU A 72 -4.51 8.15 -3.33
N PRO A 73 -5.26 9.25 -3.49
CA PRO A 73 -5.80 9.97 -2.34
C PRO A 73 -6.84 9.16 -1.59
N VAL A 74 -7.00 9.44 -0.30
CA VAL A 74 -8.10 8.87 0.50
C VAL A 74 -9.33 9.73 0.31
N THR A 75 -10.44 9.10 -0.10
CA THR A 75 -11.70 9.80 -0.38
C THR A 75 -12.81 9.38 0.59
N ILE A 76 -13.91 10.12 0.55
CA ILE A 76 -15.12 9.77 1.31
C ILE A 76 -15.67 8.40 0.89
N ALA A 77 -15.58 8.06 -0.39
CA ALA A 77 -16.00 6.74 -0.88
C ALA A 77 -15.23 5.61 -0.21
N HIS A 78 -13.92 5.78 -0.03
CA HIS A 78 -13.08 4.82 0.69
C HIS A 78 -13.51 4.66 2.15
N ALA A 79 -13.78 5.77 2.83
CA ALA A 79 -14.23 5.75 4.22
C ALA A 79 -15.59 5.04 4.38
N ARG A 80 -16.50 5.26 3.43
CA ARG A 80 -17.80 4.58 3.44
C ARG A 80 -17.67 3.07 3.23
N THR A 81 -16.82 2.64 2.33
CA THR A 81 -16.54 1.22 2.07
C THR A 81 -15.93 0.56 3.30
N LEU A 82 -15.04 1.26 4.00
CA LEU A 82 -14.37 0.76 5.19
C LEU A 82 -15.37 0.29 6.27
N LYS A 83 -16.45 1.01 6.50
CA LYS A 83 -17.44 0.64 7.53
C LYS A 83 -18.14 -0.69 7.23
N SER A 84 -18.18 -1.09 5.97
CA SER A 84 -18.89 -2.30 5.50
C SER A 84 -17.94 -3.51 5.42
N LEU A 85 -16.64 -3.35 5.65
CA LEU A 85 -15.70 -4.45 5.59
C LEU A 85 -15.91 -5.42 6.75
N PRO A 86 -15.83 -6.75 6.47
CA PRO A 86 -15.77 -7.75 7.53
C PRO A 86 -14.54 -7.51 8.42
N ASN A 87 -14.63 -7.95 9.67
CA ASN A 87 -13.62 -7.65 10.69
C ASN A 87 -12.52 -8.72 10.71
N HIS A 88 -11.85 -8.96 9.57
CA HIS A 88 -10.81 -9.98 9.43
C HIS A 88 -9.43 -9.51 9.88
N HIS A 89 -9.20 -8.19 9.93
CA HIS A 89 -7.91 -7.61 10.29
C HIS A 89 -8.13 -6.40 11.20
N ARG A 90 -7.23 -6.17 12.16
CA ARG A 90 -7.38 -5.10 13.14
C ARG A 90 -6.69 -3.79 12.76
N ASP A 91 -5.66 -3.86 11.91
CA ASP A 91 -4.89 -2.69 11.53
C ASP A 91 -5.75 -1.75 10.67
N PRO A 92 -6.03 -0.53 11.15
CA PRO A 92 -6.88 0.40 10.42
C PRO A 92 -6.28 0.86 9.10
N PHE A 93 -4.95 0.95 8.99
CA PHE A 93 -4.29 1.33 7.74
C PHE A 93 -4.45 0.24 6.69
N ASP A 94 -4.22 -1.02 7.06
CA ASP A 94 -4.37 -2.16 6.13
C ASP A 94 -5.82 -2.31 5.68
N ARG A 95 -6.78 -2.14 6.59
CA ARG A 95 -8.20 -2.18 6.25
C ARG A 95 -8.58 -1.06 5.29
N LEU A 96 -8.00 0.12 5.44
CA LEU A 96 -8.24 1.24 4.52
C LEU A 96 -7.70 0.92 3.13
N LEU A 97 -6.53 0.28 3.02
CA LEU A 97 -5.99 -0.14 1.72
C LEU A 97 -6.93 -1.13 1.03
N VAL A 98 -7.51 -2.07 1.77
CA VAL A 98 -8.51 -3.00 1.22
C VAL A 98 -9.72 -2.24 0.71
N ALA A 99 -10.24 -1.28 1.47
CA ALA A 99 -11.37 -0.46 1.06
C ALA A 99 -11.07 0.33 -0.22
N GLN A 100 -9.88 0.89 -0.32
CA GLN A 100 -9.43 1.61 -1.52
C GLN A 100 -9.36 0.69 -2.74
N ALA A 101 -8.75 -0.49 -2.59
CA ALA A 101 -8.63 -1.45 -3.69
C ALA A 101 -9.99 -1.91 -4.20
N MET A 102 -10.95 -2.12 -3.30
CA MET A 102 -12.32 -2.51 -3.68
C MET A 102 -13.04 -1.39 -4.41
N THR A 103 -12.87 -0.15 -3.99
CA THR A 103 -13.60 1.00 -4.50
C THR A 103 -13.08 1.45 -5.87
N GLU A 104 -11.78 1.38 -6.14
CA GLU A 104 -11.15 1.98 -7.31
C GLU A 104 -11.35 1.28 -8.67
N PRO A 105 -11.64 0.01 -8.88
CA PRO A 105 -11.15 -1.23 -8.30
C PRO A 105 -9.69 -1.52 -8.72
N MET A 106 -8.92 -2.04 -7.79
CA MET A 106 -7.51 -2.41 -7.99
C MET A 106 -7.21 -3.73 -7.30
N TYR A 107 -6.12 -4.39 -7.70
CA TYR A 107 -5.60 -5.52 -6.94
C TYR A 107 -4.66 -4.99 -5.85
N LEU A 108 -4.88 -5.40 -4.61
CA LEU A 108 -3.96 -5.08 -3.51
C LEU A 108 -2.85 -6.12 -3.46
N LEU A 109 -1.63 -5.71 -3.74
CA LEU A 109 -0.45 -6.56 -3.60
C LEU A 109 0.08 -6.45 -2.18
N THR A 110 0.06 -7.55 -1.45
CA THR A 110 0.48 -7.60 -0.06
C THR A 110 1.22 -8.88 0.27
N ALA A 111 2.16 -8.78 1.23
CA ALA A 111 2.80 -9.95 1.86
C ALA A 111 2.08 -10.39 3.13
N ASP A 112 1.08 -9.64 3.60
CA ASP A 112 0.34 -9.94 4.82
C ASP A 112 -0.75 -10.99 4.54
N ALA A 113 -0.56 -12.21 5.05
CA ALA A 113 -1.52 -13.30 4.91
C ALA A 113 -2.89 -12.97 5.52
N GLY A 114 -2.94 -12.10 6.53
CA GLY A 114 -4.20 -11.66 7.15
C GLY A 114 -5.11 -10.91 6.18
N LEU A 115 -4.56 -10.28 5.14
CA LEU A 115 -5.34 -9.58 4.13
C LEU A 115 -5.89 -10.50 3.05
N ALA A 116 -5.41 -11.74 2.95
CA ALA A 116 -5.94 -12.70 1.98
C ALA A 116 -7.44 -12.99 2.19
N ALA A 117 -7.94 -12.85 3.42
CA ALA A 117 -9.35 -13.01 3.74
C ALA A 117 -10.25 -12.02 3.01
N TYR A 118 -9.70 -10.89 2.53
CA TYR A 118 -10.43 -9.89 1.74
C TYR A 118 -10.27 -10.10 0.23
N GLY A 119 -9.56 -11.14 -0.21
CA GLY A 119 -9.28 -11.39 -1.61
C GLY A 119 -8.07 -10.63 -2.15
N ALA A 120 -7.17 -10.17 -1.29
CA ALA A 120 -5.92 -9.50 -1.69
C ALA A 120 -4.94 -10.48 -2.36
N VAL A 121 -4.12 -9.97 -3.25
CA VAL A 121 -3.09 -10.74 -3.96
C VAL A 121 -1.72 -10.63 -3.32
#